data_f82ce8dfa4e6d41c0f2df1954668c82e
#
_entry.id   f82ce8dfa4e6d41c0f2df1954668c82e
#
_cell.length_a   1.000
_cell.length_b   1.000
_cell.length_c   1.000
_cell.angle_alpha   90.00
_cell.angle_beta   90.00
_cell.angle_gamma   90.00
#
_symmetry.space_group_name_H-M   'P 1'
#
loop_
_entity.id
_entity.type
_entity.pdbx_description
1 polymer ?
#
loop_
_entity_poly.entity_id
_entity_poly.type
_entity_poly.pdbx_seq_one_letter_code
_entity_poly.pdbx_strand_id
1 'polypeptide(L)'
;MLKRKKANASHEVTLTYVRNGVTDTLSMMTNADYEIGVAARTATDKLLPVVCKEYSFLSSFPAGVSLGVKTLKGYVGQMKYLFSKEGAKQLGGFGTIGSIFPATWDWHQFWYMTAFLSIILAFMNILPIPALDGGHVLFLIYEIIARRKPSDKFMERAQMVGMFLLFGLLIWANFNDILRYFF
;
A
#
# COMPACT_ATOMS: atom_id res chain seq x y z
N MET A 1 -5.15 -25.32 24.62
CA MET A 1 -3.98 -25.11 23.77
C MET A 1 -2.98 -24.24 24.55
N LEU A 2 -1.92 -24.83 25.06
CA LEU A 2 -0.95 -24.16 25.95
C LEU A 2 -0.13 -23.14 25.17
N LYS A 3 -0.32 -21.84 25.44
CA LYS A 3 0.62 -20.80 25.05
C LYS A 3 1.98 -21.11 25.69
N ARG A 4 2.94 -21.60 24.91
CA ARG A 4 4.34 -21.60 25.32
C ARG A 4 4.73 -20.14 25.62
N LYS A 5 4.95 -19.82 26.91
CA LYS A 5 5.70 -18.62 27.28
C LYS A 5 7.08 -18.76 26.61
N LYS A 6 7.35 -17.97 25.57
CA LYS A 6 8.72 -17.78 25.08
C LYS A 6 9.53 -17.28 26.29
N ALA A 7 10.59 -18.00 26.62
CA ALA A 7 11.51 -17.57 27.65
C ALA A 7 12.05 -16.19 27.24
N ASN A 8 12.05 -15.22 28.14
CA ASN A 8 12.67 -13.92 27.99
C ASN A 8 14.20 -14.09 27.94
N ALA A 9 14.73 -14.61 26.85
CA ALA A 9 16.17 -14.61 26.61
C ALA A 9 16.54 -13.24 26.06
N SER A 10 17.13 -12.40 26.89
CA SER A 10 17.76 -11.15 26.46
C SER A 10 19.19 -11.48 26.06
N HIS A 11 19.63 -10.96 24.91
CA HIS A 11 20.99 -11.11 24.41
C HIS A 11 21.72 -9.79 24.53
N GLU A 12 22.95 -9.82 25.04
CA GLU A 12 23.80 -8.63 25.07
C GLU A 12 24.42 -8.43 23.68
N VAL A 13 24.22 -7.22 23.15
CA VAL A 13 24.75 -6.80 21.84
C VAL A 13 25.54 -5.51 22.02
N THR A 14 26.76 -5.49 21.47
CA THR A 14 27.61 -4.31 21.45
C THR A 14 27.47 -3.60 20.12
N LEU A 15 27.00 -2.36 20.15
CA LEU A 15 26.86 -1.50 18.98
C LEU A 15 27.99 -0.49 18.95
N THR A 16 28.82 -0.53 17.91
CA THR A 16 29.83 0.49 17.65
C THR A 16 29.26 1.54 16.71
N TYR A 17 29.32 2.79 17.11
CA TYR A 17 28.78 3.91 16.30
C TYR A 17 29.80 5.05 16.22
N VAL A 18 29.70 5.85 15.17
CA VAL A 18 30.54 7.04 14.98
C VAL A 18 29.67 8.28 15.18
N ARG A 19 30.07 9.14 16.12
CA ARG A 19 29.42 10.44 16.35
C ARG A 19 30.47 11.54 16.32
N ASN A 20 30.28 12.53 15.43
CA ASN A 20 31.21 13.64 15.25
C ASN A 20 32.66 13.20 15.00
N GLY A 21 32.86 12.11 14.27
CA GLY A 21 34.19 11.55 13.95
C GLY A 21 34.82 10.73 15.08
N VAL A 22 34.16 10.60 16.23
CA VAL A 22 34.63 9.76 17.35
C VAL A 22 33.87 8.44 17.32
N THR A 23 34.60 7.35 17.39
CA THR A 23 34.03 6.00 17.50
C THR A 23 33.75 5.70 18.97
N ASP A 24 32.51 5.32 19.28
CA ASP A 24 32.11 4.95 20.62
C ASP A 24 31.33 3.63 20.58
N THR A 25 31.25 2.93 21.71
CA THR A 25 30.62 1.62 21.83
C THR A 25 29.55 1.67 22.92
N LEU A 26 28.38 1.11 22.60
CA LEU A 26 27.25 0.98 23.52
C LEU A 26 26.86 -0.48 23.65
N SER A 27 26.85 -1.01 24.86
CA SER A 27 26.30 -2.35 25.14
C SER A 27 24.85 -2.21 25.53
N MET A 28 23.99 -3.00 24.90
CA MET A 28 22.55 -3.01 25.17
C MET A 28 22.00 -4.43 25.15
N MET A 29 20.87 -4.62 25.85
CA MET A 29 20.16 -5.90 25.87
C MET A 29 19.07 -5.88 24.80
N THR A 30 19.04 -6.92 23.97
CA THR A 30 17.97 -7.14 22.99
C THR A 30 16.84 -7.96 23.60
N ASN A 31 15.65 -7.92 22.94
CA ASN A 31 14.59 -8.87 23.26
C ASN A 31 14.93 -10.28 22.71
N ALA A 32 14.05 -11.24 22.96
CA ALA A 32 14.18 -12.63 22.50
C ALA A 32 14.20 -12.79 20.96
N ASP A 33 13.76 -11.78 20.22
CA ASP A 33 13.70 -11.76 18.77
C ASP A 33 14.88 -10.96 18.15
N TYR A 34 15.92 -10.62 18.95
CA TYR A 34 17.10 -9.84 18.57
C TYR A 34 16.81 -8.38 18.12
N GLU A 35 15.67 -7.84 18.51
CA GLU A 35 15.34 -6.45 18.20
C GLU A 35 15.99 -5.50 19.20
N ILE A 36 16.68 -4.50 18.72
CA ILE A 36 17.36 -3.48 19.53
C ILE A 36 16.51 -2.24 19.82
N GLY A 37 15.22 -2.26 19.47
CA GLY A 37 14.28 -1.18 19.82
C GLY A 37 14.73 0.22 19.36
N VAL A 38 15.46 0.34 18.26
CA VAL A 38 15.88 1.62 17.70
C VAL A 38 14.71 2.23 16.92
N ALA A 39 14.13 3.30 17.44
CA ALA A 39 13.20 4.13 16.68
C ALA A 39 14.00 5.10 15.79
N ALA A 40 13.84 4.96 14.47
CA ALA A 40 14.35 5.97 13.57
C ALA A 40 13.68 7.30 13.87
N ARG A 41 14.45 8.34 14.14
CA ARG A 41 13.93 9.67 14.38
C ARG A 41 13.44 10.23 13.04
N THR A 42 12.13 10.24 12.85
CA THR A 42 11.47 10.75 11.63
C THR A 42 11.37 12.29 11.60
N ALA A 43 11.96 13.00 12.57
CA ALA A 43 12.07 14.45 12.51
C ALA A 43 13.05 14.85 11.39
N THR A 44 12.52 14.83 10.17
CA THR A 44 13.22 15.05 8.91
C THR A 44 13.83 16.45 8.80
N ASP A 45 13.27 17.43 9.50
CA ASP A 45 13.59 18.85 9.31
C ASP A 45 15.00 19.25 9.77
N LYS A 46 15.65 18.42 10.61
CA LYS A 46 17.00 18.71 11.13
C LYS A 46 18.10 17.76 10.62
N LEU A 47 17.73 16.62 10.02
CA LEU A 47 18.68 15.60 9.61
C LEU A 47 18.84 15.49 8.09
N LEU A 48 17.84 15.89 7.34
CA LEU A 48 17.87 15.89 5.88
C LEU A 48 17.52 17.27 5.36
N PRO A 49 18.25 17.80 4.37
CA PRO A 49 17.87 19.04 3.70
C PRO A 49 16.56 18.79 2.93
N VAL A 50 15.45 19.26 3.47
CA VAL A 50 14.15 19.21 2.79
C VAL A 50 14.09 20.38 1.82
N VAL A 51 14.02 20.07 0.53
CA VAL A 51 13.84 21.06 -0.53
C VAL A 51 12.35 21.13 -0.86
N CYS A 52 11.68 22.20 -0.46
CA CYS A 52 10.34 22.52 -0.92
C CYS A 52 10.39 23.03 -2.37
N LYS A 53 9.72 22.32 -3.27
CA LYS A 53 9.52 22.80 -4.65
C LYS A 53 8.18 23.52 -4.73
N GLU A 54 8.25 24.80 -4.96
CA GLU A 54 7.06 25.61 -5.20
C GLU A 54 6.76 25.67 -6.71
N TYR A 55 5.50 25.54 -7.06
CA TYR A 55 5.03 25.59 -8.42
C TYR A 55 4.01 26.73 -8.57
N SER A 56 4.11 27.50 -9.64
CA SER A 56 3.05 28.44 -10.00
C SER A 56 1.79 27.65 -10.43
N PHE A 57 0.63 28.32 -10.43
CA PHE A 57 -0.63 27.68 -10.79
C PHE A 57 -0.55 26.91 -12.12
N LEU A 58 -0.03 27.50 -13.18
CA LEU A 58 0.08 26.84 -14.48
C LEU A 58 1.12 25.70 -14.50
N SER A 59 2.24 25.86 -13.81
CA SER A 59 3.29 24.83 -13.76
C SER A 59 2.94 23.66 -12.83
N SER A 60 1.95 23.80 -11.95
CA SER A 60 1.46 22.72 -11.08
C SER A 60 0.79 21.59 -11.86
N PHE A 61 0.13 21.88 -13.00
CA PHE A 61 -0.55 20.86 -13.82
C PHE A 61 0.43 19.82 -14.39
N PRO A 62 1.48 20.18 -15.15
CA PRO A 62 2.42 19.19 -15.65
C PRO A 62 3.20 18.51 -14.52
N ALA A 63 3.51 19.21 -13.44
CA ALA A 63 4.15 18.62 -12.26
C ALA A 63 3.25 17.57 -11.60
N GLY A 64 1.96 17.86 -11.44
CA GLY A 64 0.96 16.93 -10.90
C GLY A 64 0.78 15.69 -11.77
N VAL A 65 0.67 15.86 -13.09
CA VAL A 65 0.61 14.72 -14.04
C VAL A 65 1.87 13.86 -13.95
N SER A 66 3.05 14.47 -13.90
CA SER A 66 4.32 13.75 -13.75
C SER A 66 4.37 12.96 -12.43
N LEU A 67 3.93 13.57 -11.32
CA LEU A 67 3.84 12.92 -10.02
C LEU A 67 2.85 11.74 -10.06
N GLY A 68 1.68 11.94 -10.65
CA GLY A 68 0.66 10.90 -10.81
C GLY A 68 1.18 9.69 -11.59
N VAL A 69 1.83 9.92 -12.73
CA VAL A 69 2.44 8.85 -13.53
C VAL A 69 3.54 8.11 -12.76
N LYS A 70 4.38 8.85 -12.02
CA LYS A 70 5.43 8.25 -11.17
C LYS A 70 4.83 7.37 -10.08
N THR A 71 3.80 7.87 -9.41
CA THR A 71 3.06 7.14 -8.35
C THR A 71 2.43 5.87 -8.91
N LEU A 72 1.76 5.98 -10.06
CA LEU A 72 1.14 4.83 -10.72
C LEU A 72 2.18 3.77 -11.13
N LYS A 73 3.31 4.18 -11.72
CA LYS A 73 4.41 3.25 -12.05
C LYS A 73 4.95 2.54 -10.81
N GLY A 74 5.12 3.25 -9.70
CA GLY A 74 5.53 2.67 -8.43
C GLY A 74 4.52 1.65 -7.92
N TYR A 75 3.23 1.98 -7.96
CA TYR A 75 2.15 1.10 -7.54
C TYR A 75 2.06 -0.17 -8.38
N VAL A 76 2.09 -0.04 -9.71
CA VAL A 76 2.12 -1.20 -10.63
C VAL A 76 3.33 -2.09 -10.37
N GLY A 77 4.51 -1.48 -10.13
CA GLY A 77 5.72 -2.23 -9.79
C GLY A 77 5.60 -3.04 -8.49
N GLN A 78 4.79 -2.56 -7.55
CA GLN A 78 4.54 -3.25 -6.28
C GLN A 78 3.49 -4.36 -6.39
N MET A 79 2.63 -4.36 -7.41
CA MET A 79 1.56 -5.37 -7.56
C MET A 79 2.08 -6.80 -7.61
N LYS A 80 3.28 -7.02 -8.13
CA LYS A 80 3.92 -8.35 -8.12
C LYS A 80 4.08 -8.94 -6.71
N TYR A 81 4.23 -8.08 -5.69
CA TYR A 81 4.37 -8.53 -4.30
C TYR A 81 3.04 -8.98 -3.70
N LEU A 82 1.90 -8.54 -4.24
CA LEU A 82 0.58 -8.97 -3.76
C LEU A 82 0.37 -10.48 -3.90
N PHE A 83 1.02 -11.10 -4.88
CA PHE A 83 0.97 -12.54 -5.11
C PHE A 83 1.96 -13.34 -4.24
N SER A 84 2.75 -12.66 -3.39
CA SER A 84 3.58 -13.33 -2.39
C SER A 84 2.80 -13.60 -1.11
N LYS A 85 3.25 -14.57 -0.30
CA LYS A 85 2.62 -14.87 1.00
C LYS A 85 2.67 -13.68 1.95
N GLU A 86 3.76 -12.92 1.91
CA GLU A 86 4.00 -11.73 2.71
C GLU A 86 3.09 -10.58 2.26
N GLY A 87 2.97 -10.38 0.95
CA GLY A 87 2.12 -9.35 0.36
C GLY A 87 0.64 -9.60 0.61
N ALA A 88 0.19 -10.85 0.52
CA ALA A 88 -1.20 -11.20 0.82
C ALA A 88 -1.60 -10.90 2.28
N LYS A 89 -0.66 -11.03 3.23
CA LYS A 89 -0.86 -10.65 4.64
C LYS A 89 -0.86 -9.14 4.87
N GLN A 90 -0.26 -8.39 3.95
CA GLN A 90 -0.19 -6.92 4.01
C GLN A 90 -1.38 -6.24 3.32
N LEU A 91 -2.21 -6.99 2.61
CA LEU A 91 -3.46 -6.46 2.08
C LEU A 91 -4.29 -5.89 3.22
N GLY A 92 -4.50 -4.60 3.18
CA GLY A 92 -5.32 -3.87 4.14
C GLY A 92 -6.71 -3.58 3.57
N GLY A 93 -7.69 -3.55 4.46
CA GLY A 93 -9.05 -3.14 4.18
C GLY A 93 -9.30 -1.67 4.53
N PHE A 94 -10.51 -1.36 4.94
CA PHE A 94 -10.90 0.01 5.29
C PHE A 94 -10.16 0.58 6.49
N GLY A 95 -9.80 -0.26 7.48
CA GLY A 95 -9.01 0.18 8.63
C GLY A 95 -7.61 0.64 8.23
N THR A 96 -6.94 -0.11 7.36
CA THR A 96 -5.63 0.27 6.82
C THR A 96 -5.73 1.56 5.99
N ILE A 97 -6.76 1.72 5.14
CA ILE A 97 -6.98 2.96 4.38
C ILE A 97 -7.18 4.15 5.33
N GLY A 98 -7.99 3.97 6.38
CA GLY A 98 -8.19 5.01 7.40
C GLY A 98 -6.90 5.40 8.12
N SER A 99 -6.02 4.44 8.41
CA SER A 99 -4.76 4.67 9.11
C SER A 99 -3.71 5.47 8.31
N ILE A 100 -3.88 5.58 6.99
CA ILE A 100 -3.00 6.39 6.13
C ILE A 100 -3.26 7.90 6.35
N PHE A 101 -4.47 8.26 6.80
CA PHE A 101 -4.79 9.66 7.10
C PHE A 101 -4.18 10.07 8.45
N PRO A 102 -3.64 11.29 8.55
CA PRO A 102 -3.04 11.77 9.79
C PRO A 102 -4.10 11.93 10.89
N ALA A 103 -3.70 11.73 12.15
CA ALA A 103 -4.58 11.90 13.31
C ALA A 103 -5.02 13.36 13.51
N THR A 104 -4.23 14.32 13.04
CA THR A 104 -4.53 15.75 13.03
C THR A 104 -4.88 16.19 11.62
N TRP A 105 -5.85 17.12 11.50
CA TRP A 105 -6.27 17.59 10.19
C TRP A 105 -5.15 18.36 9.48
N ASP A 106 -4.78 17.89 8.30
CA ASP A 106 -3.79 18.52 7.41
C ASP A 106 -4.37 18.57 5.99
N TRP A 107 -4.59 19.76 5.47
CA TRP A 107 -5.15 19.98 4.14
C TRP A 107 -4.24 19.46 3.02
N HIS A 108 -2.92 19.60 3.16
CA HIS A 108 -1.97 19.11 2.16
C HIS A 108 -2.02 17.59 2.08
N GLN A 109 -1.97 16.92 3.23
CA GLN A 109 -2.05 15.46 3.30
C GLN A 109 -3.41 14.94 2.83
N PHE A 110 -4.50 15.63 3.15
CA PHE A 110 -5.84 15.28 2.69
C PHE A 110 -5.93 15.26 1.17
N TRP A 111 -5.51 16.34 0.49
CA TRP A 111 -5.55 16.43 -0.97
C TRP A 111 -4.60 15.44 -1.63
N TYR A 112 -3.41 15.23 -1.04
CA TYR A 112 -2.46 14.23 -1.51
C TYR A 112 -3.06 12.82 -1.46
N MET A 113 -3.68 12.41 -0.34
CA MET A 113 -4.31 11.10 -0.19
C MET A 113 -5.52 10.95 -1.11
N THR A 114 -6.33 11.99 -1.27
CA THR A 114 -7.47 11.98 -2.20
C THR A 114 -7.00 11.76 -3.63
N ALA A 115 -5.96 12.46 -4.08
CA ALA A 115 -5.37 12.27 -5.39
C ALA A 115 -4.78 10.87 -5.57
N PHE A 116 -4.07 10.37 -4.55
CA PHE A 116 -3.49 9.02 -4.54
C PHE A 116 -4.56 7.95 -4.68
N LEU A 117 -5.61 8.00 -3.86
CA LEU A 117 -6.72 7.04 -3.92
C LEU A 117 -7.47 7.12 -5.26
N SER A 118 -7.66 8.31 -5.82
CA SER A 118 -8.29 8.51 -7.12
C SER A 118 -7.49 7.85 -8.25
N ILE A 119 -6.17 8.00 -8.23
CA ILE A 119 -5.27 7.37 -9.23
C ILE A 119 -5.33 5.85 -9.13
N ILE A 120 -5.30 5.30 -7.90
CA ILE A 120 -5.40 3.84 -7.68
C ILE A 120 -6.77 3.33 -8.15
N LEU A 121 -7.84 4.01 -7.79
CA LEU A 121 -9.20 3.61 -8.20
C LEU A 121 -9.37 3.65 -9.72
N ALA A 122 -8.86 4.68 -10.39
CA ALA A 122 -8.86 4.77 -11.84
C ALA A 122 -8.07 3.61 -12.48
N PHE A 123 -6.89 3.28 -11.92
CA PHE A 123 -6.09 2.17 -12.40
C PHE A 123 -6.81 0.82 -12.20
N MET A 124 -7.41 0.59 -11.02
CA MET A 124 -8.16 -0.64 -10.76
C MET A 124 -9.33 -0.81 -11.72
N ASN A 125 -10.01 0.28 -12.08
CA ASN A 125 -11.11 0.25 -13.04
C ASN A 125 -10.67 -0.04 -14.48
N ILE A 126 -9.41 0.20 -14.84
CA ILE A 126 -8.86 -0.17 -16.17
C ILE A 126 -8.54 -1.67 -16.26
N LEU A 127 -8.36 -2.37 -15.13
CA LEU A 127 -8.04 -3.79 -15.15
C LEU A 127 -9.15 -4.61 -15.82
N PRO A 128 -8.82 -5.63 -16.62
CA PRO A 128 -9.79 -6.45 -17.35
C PRO A 128 -10.49 -7.46 -16.40
N ILE A 129 -11.05 -6.94 -15.32
CA ILE A 129 -11.78 -7.75 -14.34
C ILE A 129 -13.26 -7.56 -14.58
N PRO A 130 -14.03 -8.62 -14.90
CA PRO A 130 -15.48 -8.53 -14.95
C PRO A 130 -16.03 -7.99 -13.62
N ALA A 131 -17.04 -7.15 -13.67
CA ALA A 131 -17.59 -6.33 -12.58
C ALA A 131 -16.90 -4.96 -12.37
N LEU A 132 -15.78 -4.68 -13.02
CA LEU A 132 -15.20 -3.35 -13.15
C LEU A 132 -15.40 -2.82 -14.58
N ASP A 133 -15.20 -1.50 -14.76
CA ASP A 133 -15.38 -0.86 -16.08
C ASP A 133 -14.46 -1.48 -17.16
N GLY A 134 -13.23 -1.84 -16.80
CA GLY A 134 -12.29 -2.51 -17.68
C GLY A 134 -12.78 -3.88 -18.19
N GLY A 135 -13.62 -4.57 -17.42
CA GLY A 135 -14.28 -5.79 -17.87
C GLY A 135 -15.28 -5.54 -19.00
N HIS A 136 -16.03 -4.44 -18.94
CA HIS A 136 -16.92 -4.03 -20.02
C HIS A 136 -16.14 -3.66 -21.27
N VAL A 137 -15.03 -2.93 -21.14
CA VAL A 137 -14.13 -2.62 -22.25
C VAL A 137 -13.57 -3.89 -22.88
N LEU A 138 -13.22 -4.90 -22.08
CA LEU A 138 -12.77 -6.20 -22.59
C LEU A 138 -13.84 -6.89 -23.46
N PHE A 139 -15.12 -6.86 -23.04
CA PHE A 139 -16.21 -7.41 -23.83
C PHE A 139 -16.42 -6.64 -25.14
N LEU A 140 -16.29 -5.31 -25.12
CA LEU A 140 -16.35 -4.49 -26.33
C LEU A 140 -15.21 -4.79 -27.30
N ILE A 141 -13.98 -4.96 -26.80
CA ILE A 141 -12.83 -5.37 -27.62
C ILE A 141 -13.09 -6.73 -28.25
N TYR A 142 -13.61 -7.70 -27.48
CA TYR A 142 -13.99 -9.00 -28.01
C TYR A 142 -15.03 -8.86 -29.13
N GLU A 143 -16.07 -8.03 -28.96
CA GLU A 143 -17.10 -7.80 -29.98
C GLU A 143 -16.50 -7.26 -31.28
N ILE A 144 -15.59 -6.29 -31.18
CA ILE A 144 -14.90 -5.70 -32.34
C ILE A 144 -14.08 -6.76 -33.08
N ILE A 145 -13.28 -7.57 -32.36
CA ILE A 145 -12.40 -8.57 -32.96
C ILE A 145 -13.19 -9.75 -33.52
N ALA A 146 -14.10 -10.30 -32.72
CA ALA A 146 -14.89 -11.48 -33.09
C ALA A 146 -16.07 -11.15 -34.04
N ARG A 147 -16.38 -9.85 -34.23
CA ARG A 147 -17.54 -9.34 -35.01
C ARG A 147 -18.87 -9.92 -34.56
N ARG A 148 -18.97 -10.34 -33.31
CA ARG A 148 -20.20 -10.87 -32.69
C ARG A 148 -20.21 -10.54 -31.22
N LYS A 149 -21.41 -10.27 -30.68
CA LYS A 149 -21.57 -10.05 -29.25
C LYS A 149 -21.36 -11.33 -28.46
N PRO A 150 -20.70 -11.26 -27.27
CA PRO A 150 -20.76 -12.34 -26.30
C PRO A 150 -22.23 -12.59 -25.91
N SER A 151 -22.57 -13.83 -25.56
CA SER A 151 -23.93 -14.10 -25.08
C SER A 151 -24.19 -13.41 -23.76
N ASP A 152 -25.43 -12.91 -23.54
CA ASP A 152 -25.80 -12.23 -22.31
C ASP A 152 -25.58 -13.11 -21.07
N LYS A 153 -25.88 -14.42 -21.19
CA LYS A 153 -25.61 -15.39 -20.12
C LYS A 153 -24.11 -15.54 -19.78
N PHE A 154 -23.23 -15.39 -20.76
CA PHE A 154 -21.78 -15.41 -20.52
C PHE A 154 -21.32 -14.15 -19.81
N MET A 155 -21.78 -12.98 -20.25
CA MET A 155 -21.45 -11.70 -19.63
C MET A 155 -21.93 -11.64 -18.18
N GLU A 156 -23.18 -12.07 -17.92
CA GLU A 156 -23.76 -12.14 -16.59
C GLU A 156 -22.97 -13.07 -15.67
N ARG A 157 -22.62 -14.27 -16.12
CA ARG A 157 -21.80 -15.19 -15.33
C ARG A 157 -20.40 -14.65 -15.05
N ALA A 158 -19.75 -14.07 -16.05
CA ALA A 158 -18.43 -13.46 -15.88
C ALA A 158 -18.50 -12.32 -14.84
N GLN A 159 -19.53 -11.49 -14.92
CA GLN A 159 -19.75 -10.39 -13.99
C GLN A 159 -20.01 -10.90 -12.57
N MET A 160 -20.83 -11.95 -12.39
CA MET A 160 -21.01 -12.60 -11.09
C MET A 160 -19.71 -13.13 -10.51
N VAL A 161 -18.92 -13.83 -11.31
CA VAL A 161 -17.59 -14.35 -10.86
C VAL A 161 -16.68 -13.21 -10.44
N GLY A 162 -16.61 -12.13 -11.24
CA GLY A 162 -15.83 -10.94 -10.90
C GLY A 162 -16.30 -10.30 -9.59
N MET A 163 -17.60 -10.18 -9.40
CA MET A 163 -18.19 -9.65 -8.18
C MET A 163 -17.84 -10.51 -6.96
N PHE A 164 -17.99 -11.84 -7.03
CA PHE A 164 -17.62 -12.73 -5.94
C PHE A 164 -16.12 -12.67 -5.62
N LEU A 165 -15.26 -12.53 -6.64
CA LEU A 165 -13.82 -12.36 -6.44
C LEU A 165 -13.52 -11.06 -5.68
N LEU A 166 -14.15 -9.94 -6.07
CA LEU A 166 -13.98 -8.65 -5.41
C LEU A 166 -14.50 -8.68 -3.97
N PHE A 167 -15.67 -9.27 -3.72
CA PHE A 167 -16.18 -9.44 -2.37
C PHE A 167 -15.30 -10.33 -1.52
N GLY A 168 -14.80 -11.44 -2.07
CA GLY A 168 -13.86 -12.31 -1.37
C GLY A 168 -12.59 -11.58 -0.97
N LEU A 169 -12.02 -10.77 -1.89
CA LEU A 169 -10.85 -9.95 -1.61
C LEU A 169 -11.14 -8.88 -0.53
N LEU A 170 -12.32 -8.25 -0.59
CA LEU A 170 -12.73 -7.26 0.40
C LEU A 170 -12.86 -7.87 1.80
N ILE A 171 -13.51 -9.04 1.89
CA ILE A 171 -13.64 -9.78 3.16
C ILE A 171 -12.25 -10.16 3.67
N TRP A 172 -11.38 -10.68 2.82
CA TRP A 172 -10.01 -11.05 3.19
C TRP A 172 -9.21 -9.86 3.72
N ALA A 173 -9.25 -8.73 3.03
CA ALA A 173 -8.53 -7.52 3.42
C ALA A 173 -9.02 -6.98 4.78
N ASN A 174 -10.34 -6.92 4.99
CA ASN A 174 -10.89 -6.48 6.28
C ASN A 174 -10.62 -7.51 7.40
N PHE A 175 -10.60 -8.78 7.10
CA PHE A 175 -10.21 -9.81 8.07
C PHE A 175 -8.74 -9.67 8.48
N ASN A 176 -7.84 -9.38 7.54
CA ASN A 176 -6.45 -9.06 7.86
C ASN A 176 -6.34 -7.82 8.77
N ASP A 177 -7.14 -6.78 8.53
CA ASP A 177 -7.16 -5.61 9.39
C ASP A 177 -7.58 -5.98 10.83
N ILE A 178 -8.64 -6.78 10.97
CA ILE A 178 -9.09 -7.24 12.29
C ILE A 178 -7.97 -8.03 13.00
N LEU A 179 -7.32 -8.95 12.29
CA LEU A 179 -6.21 -9.71 12.88
C LEU A 179 -5.05 -8.82 13.30
N ARG A 180 -4.74 -7.78 12.52
CA ARG A 180 -3.64 -6.85 12.80
C ARG A 180 -3.92 -5.91 13.97
N TYR A 181 -5.18 -5.48 14.15
CA TYR A 181 -5.55 -4.51 15.19
C TYR A 181 -5.89 -5.17 16.53
N PHE A 182 -6.29 -6.43 16.53
CA PHE A 182 -6.75 -7.11 17.75
C PHE A 182 -5.84 -8.25 18.24
N PHE A 183 -4.92 -8.74 17.40
CA PHE A 183 -4.03 -9.86 17.71
C PHE A 183 -2.56 -9.57 17.33
#